data_88844508043ab801999d60ed57c2e22e
#
_entry.id   88844508043ab801999d60ed57c2e22e
#
_cell.length_a   1.000
_cell.length_b   1.000
_cell.length_c   1.000
_cell.angle_alpha   90.00
_cell.angle_beta   90.00
_cell.angle_gamma   90.00
#
_symmetry.space_group_name_H-M   'P 1'
#
loop_
_entity.id
_entity.type
_entity.pdbx_description
1 polymer ?
#
loop_
_entity_poly.entity_id
_entity_poly.type
_entity_poly.pdbx_seq_one_letter_code
_entity_poly.pdbx_strand_id
1 'polypeptide(L)'
;MIDRMTEEEKEEEDDIELLMGSYLPVLNHFRSCSVAAAEAELNLLCMGDFDEVGKKALVNFFHFILKALEVEVDYEMIQALLDRTLQLYSDLIPTIPEMKELLRKMQHSQEKTWKRLQGLIHQSLCLVELFSNIQL
;
A
#
# COMPACT_ATOMS: atom_id res chain seq x y z
N MET A 1 9.17 30.77 0.09
CA MET A 1 9.68 30.24 1.37
C MET A 1 9.81 28.73 1.24
N ILE A 2 11.01 28.20 1.35
CA ILE A 2 11.26 26.77 1.21
C ILE A 2 11.02 26.14 2.56
N ASP A 3 10.05 25.23 2.65
CA ASP A 3 9.84 24.41 3.83
C ASP A 3 11.08 23.57 4.06
N ARG A 4 11.75 23.82 5.16
CA ARG A 4 12.88 22.98 5.55
C ARG A 4 12.32 21.73 6.22
N MET A 5 12.54 20.61 5.59
CA MET A 5 12.26 19.32 6.21
C MET A 5 13.13 19.18 7.46
N THR A 6 12.56 18.65 8.52
CA THR A 6 13.34 18.30 9.71
C THR A 6 14.31 17.17 9.37
N GLU A 7 15.37 17.01 10.17
CA GLU A 7 16.32 15.90 9.97
C GLU A 7 15.65 14.53 10.08
N GLU A 8 14.65 14.41 10.98
CA GLU A 8 13.84 13.20 11.12
C GLU A 8 13.04 12.87 9.86
N GLU A 9 12.43 13.89 9.23
CA GLU A 9 11.69 13.71 7.98
C GLU A 9 12.61 13.28 6.83
N LYS A 10 13.83 13.81 6.77
CA LYS A 10 14.83 13.40 5.79
C LYS A 10 15.30 11.95 6.00
N GLU A 11 15.52 11.55 7.25
CA GLU A 11 15.88 10.18 7.59
C GLU A 11 14.78 9.20 7.20
N GLU A 12 13.51 9.55 7.45
CA GLU A 12 12.36 8.74 7.04
C GLU A 12 12.27 8.61 5.52
N GLU A 13 12.48 9.71 4.77
CA GLU A 13 12.49 9.66 3.30
C GLU A 13 13.64 8.82 2.77
N ASP A 14 14.84 8.97 3.33
CA ASP A 14 16.01 8.19 2.93
C ASP A 14 15.79 6.70 3.23
N ASP A 15 15.18 6.37 4.36
CA ASP A 15 14.82 5.00 4.72
C ASP A 15 13.78 4.41 3.76
N ILE A 16 12.77 5.18 3.40
CA ILE A 16 11.74 4.76 2.42
C ILE A 16 12.38 4.51 1.05
N GLU A 17 13.26 5.39 0.59
CA GLU A 17 13.98 5.22 -0.67
C GLU A 17 14.81 3.94 -0.68
N LEU A 18 15.53 3.68 0.41
CA LEU A 18 16.34 2.48 0.55
C LEU A 18 15.48 1.21 0.58
N LEU A 19 14.39 1.22 1.34
CA LEU A 19 13.50 0.07 1.51
C LEU A 19 12.70 -0.24 0.26
N MET A 20 12.22 0.78 -0.47
CA MET A 20 11.47 0.58 -1.71
C MET A 20 12.36 0.15 -2.88
N GLY A 21 13.63 0.57 -2.89
CA GLY A 21 14.60 0.16 -3.91
C GLY A 21 14.10 0.40 -5.34
N SER A 22 14.06 -0.64 -6.15
CA SER A 22 13.64 -0.58 -7.55
C SER A 22 12.16 -0.22 -7.75
N TYR A 23 11.33 -0.30 -6.70
CA TYR A 23 9.92 0.08 -6.76
C TYR A 23 9.67 1.57 -6.49
N LEU A 24 10.70 2.31 -6.10
CA LEU A 24 10.54 3.74 -5.81
C LEU A 24 10.02 4.55 -6.99
N PRO A 25 10.50 4.35 -8.24
CA PRO A 25 9.93 5.08 -9.39
C PRO A 25 8.43 4.83 -9.59
N VAL A 26 7.98 3.61 -9.35
CA VAL A 26 6.54 3.25 -9.44
C VAL A 26 5.74 3.98 -8.36
N LEU A 27 6.24 3.99 -7.13
CA LEU A 27 5.62 4.70 -6.03
C LEU A 27 5.50 6.21 -6.33
N ASN A 28 6.56 6.83 -6.79
CA ASN A 28 6.59 8.25 -7.13
C ASN A 28 5.64 8.57 -8.29
N HIS A 29 5.54 7.67 -9.27
CA HIS A 29 4.60 7.81 -10.37
C HIS A 29 3.15 7.88 -9.86
N PHE A 30 2.73 6.95 -9.02
CA PHE A 30 1.38 6.95 -8.45
C PHE A 30 1.12 8.14 -7.52
N ARG A 31 2.12 8.59 -6.78
CA ARG A 31 2.02 9.81 -5.96
C ARG A 31 1.71 11.05 -6.80
N SER A 32 2.23 11.12 -8.02
CA SER A 32 2.01 12.23 -8.93
C SER A 32 0.73 12.12 -9.76
N CYS A 33 0.09 10.96 -9.78
CA CYS A 33 -1.12 10.71 -10.54
C CYS A 33 -2.36 11.30 -9.86
N SER A 34 -3.27 11.85 -10.68
CA SER A 34 -4.65 12.08 -10.24
C SER A 34 -5.38 10.73 -10.11
N VAL A 35 -6.54 10.72 -9.46
CA VAL A 35 -7.37 9.50 -9.35
C VAL A 35 -7.70 8.94 -10.72
N ALA A 36 -8.06 9.80 -11.67
CA ALA A 36 -8.39 9.38 -13.04
C ALA A 36 -7.17 8.79 -13.77
N ALA A 37 -5.99 9.39 -13.59
CA ALA A 37 -4.75 8.89 -14.20
C ALA A 37 -4.33 7.54 -13.60
N ALA A 38 -4.45 7.37 -12.29
CA ALA A 38 -4.18 6.10 -11.61
C ALA A 38 -5.14 5.00 -12.10
N GLU A 39 -6.42 5.31 -12.23
CA GLU A 39 -7.44 4.38 -12.76
C GLU A 39 -7.09 3.93 -14.19
N ALA A 40 -6.66 4.87 -15.05
CA ALA A 40 -6.22 4.56 -16.40
C ALA A 40 -5.00 3.63 -16.41
N GLU A 41 -4.02 3.87 -15.55
CA GLU A 41 -2.84 3.01 -15.40
C GLU A 41 -3.22 1.58 -14.96
N LEU A 42 -4.14 1.44 -14.01
CA LEU A 42 -4.60 0.14 -13.56
C LEU A 42 -5.31 -0.63 -14.68
N ASN A 43 -6.12 0.04 -15.49
CA ASN A 43 -6.80 -0.58 -16.62
C ASN A 43 -5.84 -1.05 -17.71
N LEU A 44 -4.68 -0.43 -17.81
CA LEU A 44 -3.67 -0.76 -18.82
C LEU A 44 -2.72 -1.88 -18.42
N LEU A 45 -2.74 -2.35 -17.16
CA LEU A 45 -1.82 -3.37 -16.67
C LEU A 45 -1.80 -4.62 -17.55
N CYS A 46 -2.96 -5.11 -17.96
CA CYS A 46 -3.07 -6.29 -18.81
C CYS A 46 -3.38 -5.96 -20.26
N MET A 47 -3.43 -4.67 -20.65
CA MET A 47 -3.67 -4.21 -22.02
C MET A 47 -4.89 -4.83 -22.69
N GLY A 48 -5.89 -5.26 -21.93
CA GLY A 48 -7.08 -5.93 -22.43
C GLY A 48 -6.88 -7.38 -22.86
N ASP A 49 -5.67 -7.85 -23.00
CA ASP A 49 -5.34 -9.23 -23.32
C ASP A 49 -4.78 -9.96 -22.10
N PHE A 50 -5.38 -11.10 -21.75
CA PHE A 50 -4.96 -11.93 -20.62
C PHE A 50 -3.86 -12.92 -21.06
N ASP A 51 -2.86 -12.41 -21.76
CA ASP A 51 -1.71 -13.20 -22.17
C ASP A 51 -0.67 -13.30 -21.04
N GLU A 52 0.42 -14.02 -21.31
CA GLU A 52 1.49 -14.23 -20.32
C GLU A 52 2.15 -12.91 -19.91
N VAL A 53 2.25 -11.94 -20.83
CA VAL A 53 2.83 -10.62 -20.55
C VAL A 53 1.95 -9.83 -19.60
N GLY A 54 0.64 -9.82 -19.81
CA GLY A 54 -0.33 -9.18 -18.93
C GLY A 54 -0.36 -9.79 -17.53
N LYS A 55 -0.34 -11.13 -17.46
CA LYS A 55 -0.29 -11.84 -16.18
C LYS A 55 0.98 -11.50 -15.40
N LYS A 56 2.12 -11.46 -16.08
CA LYS A 56 3.40 -11.10 -15.47
C LYS A 56 3.41 -9.66 -14.98
N ALA A 57 2.85 -8.74 -15.75
CA ALA A 57 2.71 -7.33 -15.34
C ALA A 57 1.86 -7.21 -14.07
N LEU A 58 0.76 -7.95 -13.99
CA LEU A 58 -0.11 -7.98 -12.83
C LEU A 58 0.61 -8.53 -11.60
N VAL A 59 1.35 -9.64 -11.76
CA VAL A 59 2.15 -10.23 -10.68
C VAL A 59 3.20 -9.23 -10.18
N ASN A 60 3.91 -8.57 -11.09
CA ASN A 60 4.90 -7.54 -10.73
C ASN A 60 4.28 -6.37 -9.99
N PHE A 61 3.09 -5.95 -10.39
CA PHE A 61 2.36 -4.89 -9.70
C PHE A 61 1.98 -5.30 -8.27
N PHE A 62 1.53 -6.53 -8.08
CA PHE A 62 1.23 -7.05 -6.74
C PHE A 62 2.48 -7.18 -5.87
N HIS A 63 3.64 -7.50 -6.44
CA HIS A 63 4.91 -7.44 -5.70
C HIS A 63 5.22 -6.03 -5.22
N PHE A 64 4.97 -5.03 -6.07
CA PHE A 64 5.10 -3.63 -5.68
C PHE A 64 4.16 -3.28 -4.51
N ILE A 65 2.89 -3.66 -4.61
CA ILE A 65 1.90 -3.41 -3.55
C ILE A 65 2.33 -4.09 -2.24
N LEU A 66 2.76 -5.35 -2.30
CA LEU A 66 3.24 -6.07 -1.12
C LEU A 66 4.42 -5.34 -0.46
N LYS A 67 5.39 -4.91 -1.26
CA LYS A 67 6.55 -4.18 -0.75
C LYS A 67 6.13 -2.87 -0.06
N ALA A 68 5.24 -2.11 -0.67
CA ALA A 68 4.72 -0.87 -0.10
C ALA A 68 3.97 -1.12 1.22
N LEU A 69 3.19 -2.19 1.31
CA LEU A 69 2.51 -2.58 2.54
C LEU A 69 3.49 -2.98 3.65
N GLU A 70 4.55 -3.72 3.32
CA GLU A 70 5.59 -4.12 4.28
C GLU A 70 6.38 -2.91 4.80
N VAL A 71 6.67 -1.95 3.93
CA VAL A 71 7.36 -0.69 4.29
C VAL A 71 6.42 0.28 5.00
N GLU A 72 5.11 0.08 4.87
CA GLU A 72 4.06 0.92 5.44
C GLU A 72 4.09 2.36 4.90
N VAL A 73 4.38 2.52 3.61
CA VAL A 73 4.42 3.81 2.93
C VAL A 73 3.10 4.08 2.21
N ASP A 74 2.63 5.32 2.31
CA ASP A 74 1.40 5.79 1.62
C ASP A 74 0.22 4.80 1.74
N TYR A 75 -0.05 4.34 2.95
CA TYR A 75 -0.98 3.24 3.23
C TYR A 75 -2.35 3.44 2.56
N GLU A 76 -2.93 4.63 2.66
CA GLU A 76 -4.25 4.90 2.08
C GLU A 76 -4.25 4.78 0.55
N MET A 77 -3.24 5.35 -0.09
CA MET A 77 -3.09 5.26 -1.55
C MET A 77 -2.85 3.82 -1.99
N ILE A 78 -1.96 3.10 -1.33
CA ILE A 78 -1.65 1.71 -1.64
C ILE A 78 -2.87 0.81 -1.42
N GLN A 79 -3.61 1.03 -0.35
CA GLN A 79 -4.85 0.29 -0.08
C GLN A 79 -5.90 0.54 -1.16
N ALA A 80 -6.06 1.79 -1.60
CA ALA A 80 -6.98 2.14 -2.69
C ALA A 80 -6.57 1.49 -4.01
N LEU A 81 -5.28 1.49 -4.33
CA LEU A 81 -4.75 0.82 -5.53
C LEU A 81 -5.00 -0.69 -5.48
N LEU A 82 -4.75 -1.31 -4.33
CA LEU A 82 -5.00 -2.74 -4.13
C LEU A 82 -6.47 -3.10 -4.31
N ASP A 83 -7.36 -2.37 -3.63
CA ASP A 83 -8.79 -2.62 -3.69
C ASP A 83 -9.31 -2.49 -5.13
N ARG A 84 -8.90 -1.47 -5.84
CA ARG A 84 -9.33 -1.25 -7.22
C ARG A 84 -8.76 -2.32 -8.15
N THR A 85 -7.51 -2.71 -7.98
CA THR A 85 -6.89 -3.77 -8.79
C THR A 85 -7.57 -5.11 -8.58
N LEU A 86 -7.92 -5.44 -7.32
CA LEU A 86 -8.67 -6.66 -7.01
C LEU A 86 -10.06 -6.66 -7.68
N GLN A 87 -10.74 -5.52 -7.73
CA GLN A 87 -12.02 -5.38 -8.41
C GLN A 87 -11.90 -5.56 -9.93
N LEU A 88 -10.91 -4.91 -10.54
CA LEU A 88 -10.70 -4.94 -11.99
C LEU A 88 -10.32 -6.33 -12.51
N TYR A 89 -9.51 -7.05 -11.76
CA TYR A 89 -8.92 -8.32 -12.20
C TYR A 89 -9.37 -9.53 -11.39
N SER A 90 -10.54 -9.44 -10.74
CA SER A 90 -11.06 -10.50 -9.87
C SER A 90 -11.23 -11.84 -10.59
N ASP A 91 -11.55 -11.84 -11.88
CA ASP A 91 -11.72 -13.05 -12.68
C ASP A 91 -10.37 -13.66 -13.10
N LEU A 92 -9.36 -12.82 -13.31
CA LEU A 92 -8.04 -13.22 -13.76
C LEU A 92 -7.16 -13.76 -12.63
N ILE A 93 -7.23 -13.13 -11.46
CA ILE A 93 -6.35 -13.41 -10.32
C ILE A 93 -6.34 -14.90 -9.93
N PRO A 94 -7.49 -15.60 -9.82
CA PRO A 94 -7.48 -17.01 -9.48
C PRO A 94 -6.79 -17.93 -10.50
N THR A 95 -6.61 -17.46 -11.74
CA THR A 95 -5.97 -18.24 -12.80
C THR A 95 -4.45 -18.19 -12.76
N ILE A 96 -3.87 -17.31 -11.92
CA ILE A 96 -2.43 -17.13 -11.80
C ILE A 96 -1.95 -17.84 -10.54
N PRO A 97 -1.15 -18.94 -10.66
CA PRO A 97 -0.75 -19.74 -9.49
C PRO A 97 0.05 -18.95 -8.46
N GLU A 98 0.89 -18.01 -8.90
CA GLU A 98 1.76 -17.19 -8.05
C GLU A 98 0.98 -16.21 -7.16
N MET A 99 -0.24 -15.84 -7.57
CA MET A 99 -1.07 -14.88 -6.86
C MET A 99 -1.54 -15.37 -5.50
N LYS A 100 -1.75 -16.68 -5.35
CA LYS A 100 -2.20 -17.27 -4.10
C LYS A 100 -1.24 -16.96 -2.95
N GLU A 101 0.05 -17.14 -3.18
CA GLU A 101 1.08 -16.85 -2.17
C GLU A 101 1.24 -15.35 -1.92
N LEU A 102 1.19 -14.54 -2.97
CA LEU A 102 1.24 -13.09 -2.85
C LEU A 102 0.07 -12.55 -2.03
N LEU A 103 -1.15 -13.00 -2.31
CA LEU A 103 -2.34 -12.58 -1.56
C LEU A 103 -2.26 -12.99 -0.10
N ARG A 104 -1.72 -14.17 0.19
CA ARG A 104 -1.51 -14.64 1.56
C ARG A 104 -0.53 -13.74 2.31
N LYS A 105 0.57 -13.36 1.67
CA LYS A 105 1.56 -12.44 2.25
C LYS A 105 0.96 -11.05 2.48
N MET A 106 0.15 -10.55 1.55
CA MET A 106 -0.56 -9.27 1.70
C MET A 106 -1.53 -9.31 2.87
N GLN A 107 -2.31 -10.38 3.00
CA GLN A 107 -3.23 -10.57 4.10
C GLN A 107 -2.49 -10.56 5.44
N HIS A 108 -1.38 -11.26 5.52
CA HIS A 108 -0.55 -11.29 6.73
C HIS A 108 -0.02 -9.90 7.07
N SER A 109 0.47 -9.15 6.09
CA SER A 109 0.96 -7.78 6.28
C SER A 109 -0.14 -6.84 6.76
N GLN A 110 -1.34 -6.93 6.19
CA GLN A 110 -2.49 -6.13 6.58
C GLN A 110 -2.97 -6.47 8.00
N GLU A 111 -3.00 -7.73 8.36
CA GLU A 111 -3.38 -8.17 9.72
C GLU A 111 -2.41 -7.62 10.77
N LYS A 112 -1.12 -7.63 10.47
CA LYS A 112 -0.09 -7.07 11.37
C LYS A 112 -0.31 -5.57 11.58
N THR A 113 -0.54 -4.82 10.50
CA THR A 113 -0.81 -3.39 10.56
C THR A 113 -2.11 -3.09 11.32
N TRP A 114 -3.15 -3.87 11.07
CA TRP A 114 -4.44 -3.74 11.73
C TRP A 114 -4.35 -3.99 13.23
N LYS A 115 -3.64 -5.03 13.64
CA LYS A 115 -3.42 -5.33 15.07
C LYS A 115 -2.68 -4.20 15.78
N ARG A 116 -1.66 -3.62 15.14
CA ARG A 116 -0.95 -2.47 15.68
C ARG A 116 -1.87 -1.27 15.85
N LEU A 117 -2.69 -0.98 14.84
CA LEU A 117 -3.66 0.12 14.88
C LEU A 117 -4.70 -0.11 15.99
N GLN A 118 -5.22 -1.32 16.12
CA GLN A 118 -6.15 -1.67 17.21
C GLN A 118 -5.53 -1.43 18.59
N GLY A 119 -4.25 -1.80 18.75
CA GLY A 119 -3.51 -1.54 19.99
C GLY A 119 -3.42 -0.06 20.32
N LEU A 120 -3.11 0.78 19.32
CA LEU A 120 -3.04 2.23 19.48
C LEU A 120 -4.40 2.84 19.85
N ILE A 121 -5.45 2.39 19.19
CA ILE A 121 -6.83 2.84 19.49
C ILE A 121 -7.20 2.47 20.94
N HIS A 122 -6.90 1.25 21.35
CA HIS A 122 -7.16 0.79 22.72
C HIS A 122 -6.44 1.64 23.76
N GLN A 123 -5.15 1.93 23.55
CA GLN A 123 -4.38 2.81 24.41
C GLN A 123 -4.99 4.22 24.49
N SER A 124 -5.41 4.76 23.34
CA SER A 124 -6.04 6.09 23.28
C SER A 124 -7.35 6.13 24.04
N LEU A 125 -8.18 5.09 23.95
CA LEU A 125 -9.43 4.97 24.70
C LEU A 125 -9.17 4.89 26.21
N CYS A 126 -8.17 4.12 26.63
CA CYS A 126 -7.77 4.03 28.04
C CYS A 126 -7.34 5.40 28.60
N LEU A 127 -6.58 6.19 27.81
CA LEU A 127 -6.17 7.53 28.20
C LEU A 127 -7.38 8.47 28.32
N VAL A 128 -8.31 8.43 27.38
CA VAL A 128 -9.54 9.25 27.42
C VAL A 128 -10.37 8.92 28.67
N GLU A 129 -10.54 7.65 29.00
CA GLU A 129 -11.26 7.21 30.19
C GLU A 129 -10.55 7.70 31.46
N LEU A 130 -9.23 7.60 31.54
CA LEU A 130 -8.44 8.08 32.64
C LEU A 130 -8.63 9.58 32.85
N PHE A 131 -8.54 10.39 31.80
CA PHE A 131 -8.73 11.83 31.83
C PHE A 131 -10.18 12.20 32.25
N SER A 132 -11.17 11.46 31.75
CA SER A 132 -12.56 11.67 32.14
C SER A 132 -12.80 11.44 33.65
N ASN A 133 -12.12 10.45 34.22
CA ASN A 133 -12.22 10.16 35.66
C ASN A 133 -11.50 11.19 36.53
N ILE A 134 -10.49 11.88 36.02
CA ILE A 134 -9.74 12.91 36.74
C ILE A 134 -10.48 14.25 36.76
N GLN A 135 -11.38 14.51 35.82
CA GLN A 135 -12.12 15.78 35.67
C GLN A 135 -13.39 15.86 36.57
N LEU A 136 -13.40 15.22 37.64
CA LEU A 136 -14.53 15.30 38.60
C LEU A 136 -14.61 16.66 39.26
#